data_14baf2c272090ac41369491c6f1ff202
#
_entry.id   14baf2c272090ac41369491c6f1ff202
#
_cell.length_a   1.000
_cell.length_b   1.000
_cell.length_c   1.000
_cell.angle_alpha   90.00
_cell.angle_beta   90.00
_cell.angle_gamma   90.00
#
_symmetry.space_group_name_H-M   'P 1'
#
loop_
_entity.id
_entity.type
_entity.pdbx_description
1 polymer ?
#
loop_
_entity_poly.entity_id
_entity_poly.type
_entity_poly.pdbx_seq_one_letter_code
_entity_poly.pdbx_strand_id
1 'polypeptide(L)'
;MADFNKVGVLILRGDRLLLCRKNRDTSKLILPGGRTEAGETDLDCLARELREELGEVTLRNVEYVGTYEDRAAFDDPTIVKTLRVALYRGNLVGTPTPASEITEVVWFGPDSDVAELTPIFINRILPDLLSRGILPWSARRAPGPRWGER
;
A
#
# COMPACT_ATOMS: atom_id res chain seq x y z
N MET A 1 10.67 -17.37 5.73
CA MET A 1 11.11 -16.65 4.52
C MET A 1 9.91 -16.35 3.64
N ALA A 2 9.71 -15.10 3.28
CA ALA A 2 8.57 -14.73 2.45
C ALA A 2 8.81 -15.11 0.99
N ASP A 3 7.74 -15.49 0.31
CA ASP A 3 7.81 -15.79 -1.12
C ASP A 3 8.08 -14.54 -1.95
N PHE A 4 7.52 -13.40 -1.52
CA PHE A 4 7.71 -12.12 -2.20
C PHE A 4 8.20 -11.07 -1.22
N ASN A 5 9.11 -10.21 -1.68
CA ASN A 5 9.62 -9.08 -0.91
C ASN A 5 9.37 -7.82 -1.74
N LYS A 6 8.60 -6.89 -1.18
CA LYS A 6 8.24 -5.65 -1.85
C LYS A 6 8.66 -4.46 -1.01
N VAL A 7 8.87 -3.34 -1.69
CA VAL A 7 8.99 -2.04 -1.07
C VAL A 7 7.73 -1.28 -1.41
N GLY A 8 7.05 -0.76 -0.40
CA GLY A 8 5.82 0.00 -0.61
C GLY A 8 5.92 1.37 0.02
N VAL A 9 5.01 2.26 -0.37
CA VAL A 9 4.99 3.61 0.18
C VAL A 9 3.58 4.03 0.56
N LEU A 10 3.52 4.70 1.71
CA LEU A 10 2.31 5.31 2.23
C LEU A 10 2.32 6.78 1.85
N ILE A 11 1.35 7.18 1.04
CA ILE A 11 1.21 8.57 0.59
C ILE A 11 -0.14 9.07 1.06
N LEU A 12 -0.13 10.10 1.88
CA LEU A 12 -1.34 10.69 2.43
C LEU A 12 -1.63 12.03 1.77
N ARG A 13 -2.90 12.29 1.55
CA ARG A 13 -3.39 13.60 1.13
C ARG A 13 -4.59 13.89 2.02
N GLY A 14 -4.38 14.74 3.03
CA GLY A 14 -5.35 14.90 4.09
C GLY A 14 -5.49 13.60 4.87
N ASP A 15 -6.70 13.11 5.02
CA ASP A 15 -6.95 11.83 5.68
C ASP A 15 -7.10 10.67 4.71
N ARG A 16 -6.70 10.86 3.44
CA ARG A 16 -6.83 9.82 2.43
C ARG A 16 -5.48 9.27 2.03
N LEU A 17 -5.49 7.99 1.75
CA LEU A 17 -4.32 7.18 1.48
C LEU A 17 -4.35 6.73 0.02
N LEU A 18 -3.22 6.89 -0.68
CA LEU A 18 -3.12 6.48 -2.07
C LEU A 18 -2.98 4.96 -2.17
N LEU A 19 -3.95 4.35 -2.83
CA LEU A 19 -3.92 2.92 -3.14
C LEU A 19 -4.16 2.73 -4.63
N CYS A 20 -3.80 1.56 -5.13
CA CYS A 20 -3.86 1.26 -6.54
C CYS A 20 -4.60 -0.05 -6.79
N ARG A 21 -5.29 -0.13 -7.92
CA ARG A 21 -5.88 -1.36 -8.41
C ARG A 21 -5.09 -1.82 -9.61
N LYS A 22 -4.71 -3.09 -9.64
CA LYS A 22 -3.95 -3.61 -10.78
C LYS A 22 -4.80 -4.60 -11.56
N ASN A 23 -4.35 -4.92 -12.77
CA ASN A 23 -5.13 -5.71 -13.73
C ASN A 23 -4.92 -7.22 -13.61
N ARG A 24 -4.21 -7.68 -12.58
CA ARG A 24 -3.94 -9.10 -12.41
C ARG A 24 -3.75 -9.45 -10.94
N ASP A 25 -3.81 -10.74 -10.65
CA ASP A 25 -3.52 -11.37 -9.36
C ASP A 25 -4.59 -11.09 -8.32
N THR A 26 -4.93 -9.85 -8.04
CA THR A 26 -5.91 -9.50 -7.02
C THR A 26 -6.79 -8.34 -7.47
N SER A 27 -8.05 -8.40 -7.08
CA SER A 27 -8.99 -7.31 -7.25
C SER A 27 -8.92 -6.30 -6.10
N LYS A 28 -8.15 -6.62 -5.05
CA LYS A 28 -8.01 -5.73 -3.90
C LYS A 28 -7.11 -4.54 -4.23
N LEU A 29 -7.23 -3.49 -3.42
CA LEU A 29 -6.37 -2.31 -3.53
C LEU A 29 -5.03 -2.60 -2.88
N ILE A 30 -3.96 -2.17 -3.53
CA ILE A 30 -2.59 -2.39 -3.07
C ILE A 30 -1.87 -1.06 -2.87
N LEU A 31 -0.84 -1.08 -2.04
CA LEU A 31 0.07 0.06 -1.91
C LEU A 31 0.92 0.18 -3.17
N PRO A 32 1.22 1.41 -3.60
CA PRO A 32 2.17 1.60 -4.70
C PRO A 32 3.55 1.11 -4.28
N GLY A 33 4.30 0.58 -5.23
CA GLY A 33 5.63 0.04 -4.99
C GLY A 33 5.86 -1.23 -5.78
N GLY A 34 6.92 -1.95 -5.44
CA GLY A 34 7.24 -3.17 -6.16
C GLY A 34 8.50 -3.83 -5.62
N ARG A 35 9.07 -4.74 -6.41
CA ARG A 35 10.24 -5.50 -5.99
C ARG A 35 11.51 -4.79 -6.43
N THR A 36 12.53 -4.83 -5.57
CA THR A 36 13.84 -4.28 -5.93
C THR A 36 14.48 -5.12 -7.03
N GLU A 37 15.16 -4.44 -7.92
CA GLU A 37 16.01 -5.09 -8.92
C GLU A 37 17.44 -5.11 -8.43
N ALA A 38 18.28 -5.92 -9.07
CA ALA A 38 19.67 -6.08 -8.64
C ALA A 38 20.37 -4.72 -8.60
N GLY A 39 21.00 -4.44 -7.47
CA GLY A 39 21.73 -3.20 -7.27
C GLY A 39 20.90 -2.01 -6.84
N GLU A 40 19.58 -2.15 -6.76
CA GLU A 40 18.72 -1.06 -6.30
C GLU A 40 18.65 -1.00 -4.79
N THR A 41 18.67 0.21 -4.25
CA THR A 41 18.24 0.44 -2.87
C THR A 41 16.71 0.48 -2.84
N ASP A 42 16.13 0.44 -1.63
CA ASP A 42 14.67 0.58 -1.49
C ASP A 42 14.19 1.90 -2.10
N LEU A 43 14.91 2.99 -1.89
CA LEU A 43 14.48 4.29 -2.42
C LEU A 43 14.59 4.34 -3.94
N ASP A 44 15.61 3.72 -4.52
CA ASP A 44 15.72 3.60 -5.98
C ASP A 44 14.53 2.81 -6.54
N CYS A 45 14.17 1.73 -5.85
CA CYS A 45 13.03 0.89 -6.24
C CYS A 45 11.74 1.71 -6.23
N LEU A 46 11.50 2.45 -5.15
CA LEU A 46 10.30 3.28 -5.07
C LEU A 46 10.25 4.31 -6.17
N ALA A 47 11.35 5.00 -6.43
CA ALA A 47 11.38 6.03 -7.48
C ALA A 47 11.03 5.42 -8.84
N ARG A 48 11.59 4.26 -9.14
CA ARG A 48 11.34 3.58 -10.41
C ARG A 48 9.91 3.07 -10.50
N GLU A 49 9.45 2.35 -9.46
CA GLU A 49 8.12 1.76 -9.46
C GLU A 49 7.03 2.80 -9.53
N LEU A 50 7.19 3.92 -8.81
CA LEU A 50 6.18 4.97 -8.83
C LEU A 50 6.05 5.60 -10.22
N ARG A 51 7.17 5.77 -10.93
CA ARG A 51 7.09 6.27 -12.30
C ARG A 51 6.42 5.29 -13.24
N GLU A 52 6.70 3.99 -13.06
CA GLU A 52 6.05 2.97 -13.87
C GLU A 52 4.55 2.90 -13.61
N GLU A 53 4.16 3.01 -12.37
CA GLU A 53 2.76 2.81 -11.95
C GLU A 53 1.91 4.07 -12.02
N LEU A 54 2.50 5.22 -11.73
CA LEU A 54 1.76 6.46 -11.51
C LEU A 54 2.17 7.60 -12.44
N GLY A 55 3.09 7.35 -13.38
CA GLY A 55 3.49 8.36 -14.35
C GLY A 55 4.54 9.33 -13.81
N GLU A 56 4.45 10.58 -14.23
CA GLU A 56 5.46 11.58 -13.94
C GLU A 56 5.29 12.13 -12.52
N VAL A 57 5.80 11.36 -11.55
CA VAL A 57 5.72 11.75 -10.14
C VAL A 57 7.09 11.61 -9.49
N THR A 58 7.27 12.36 -8.40
CA THR A 58 8.50 12.33 -7.60
C THR A 58 8.11 12.17 -6.14
N LEU A 59 8.89 11.37 -5.41
CA LEU A 59 8.67 11.15 -3.99
C LEU A 59 9.69 11.93 -3.18
N ARG A 60 9.24 12.66 -2.16
CA ARG A 60 10.09 13.49 -1.30
C ARG A 60 9.87 13.17 0.17
N ASN A 61 10.87 13.49 0.99
CA ASN A 61 10.81 13.38 2.45
C ASN A 61 10.46 11.95 2.87
N VAL A 62 11.18 10.98 2.31
CA VAL A 62 10.89 9.56 2.49
C VAL A 62 11.44 9.11 3.82
N GLU A 63 10.59 8.43 4.61
CA GLU A 63 10.96 7.87 5.92
C GLU A 63 10.52 6.43 6.00
N TYR A 64 11.35 5.60 6.61
CA TYR A 64 11.01 4.20 6.86
C TYR A 64 9.94 4.12 7.95
N VAL A 65 8.93 3.29 7.72
CA VAL A 65 7.82 3.08 8.67
C VAL A 65 7.97 1.75 9.40
N GLY A 66 8.16 0.67 8.65
CA GLY A 66 8.26 -0.65 9.26
C GLY A 66 8.23 -1.73 8.20
N THR A 67 8.47 -2.97 8.62
CA THR A 67 8.40 -4.13 7.74
C THR A 67 7.34 -5.07 8.27
N TYR A 68 6.48 -5.54 7.36
CA TYR A 68 5.31 -6.33 7.71
C TYR A 68 5.26 -7.58 6.83
N GLU A 69 4.70 -8.63 7.36
CA GLU A 69 4.61 -9.88 6.62
C GLU A 69 3.26 -10.53 6.85
N ASP A 70 2.63 -11.00 5.77
CA ASP A 70 1.37 -11.71 5.84
C ASP A 70 1.16 -12.44 4.51
N ARG A 71 0.01 -13.03 4.38
CA ARG A 71 -0.40 -13.70 3.16
C ARG A 71 -0.55 -12.68 2.03
N ALA A 72 0.00 -13.01 0.87
CA ALA A 72 -0.17 -12.21 -0.33
C ALA A 72 -1.62 -12.31 -0.84
N ALA A 73 -2.11 -11.23 -1.45
CA ALA A 73 -3.47 -11.17 -1.95
C ALA A 73 -3.53 -11.73 -3.37
N PHE A 74 -4.24 -12.85 -3.51
CA PHE A 74 -4.56 -13.45 -4.81
C PHE A 74 -6.04 -13.77 -4.84
N ASP A 75 -6.70 -13.43 -5.94
CA ASP A 75 -8.11 -13.79 -6.11
C ASP A 75 -8.26 -15.30 -6.26
N ASP A 76 -7.26 -15.96 -6.85
CA ASP A 76 -7.24 -17.41 -6.99
C ASP A 76 -6.95 -18.03 -5.61
N PRO A 77 -7.92 -18.74 -5.00
CA PRO A 77 -7.74 -19.28 -3.65
C PRO A 77 -6.74 -20.44 -3.59
N THR A 78 -6.33 -20.98 -4.73
CA THR A 78 -5.34 -22.07 -4.74
C THR A 78 -3.91 -21.53 -4.61
N ILE A 79 -3.70 -20.24 -4.81
CA ILE A 79 -2.39 -19.62 -4.66
C ILE A 79 -2.21 -19.19 -3.21
N VAL A 80 -1.26 -19.84 -2.52
CA VAL A 80 -0.96 -19.54 -1.11
C VAL A 80 0.51 -19.12 -1.04
N LYS A 81 0.74 -17.82 -0.95
CA LYS A 81 2.09 -17.23 -0.92
C LYS A 81 2.14 -16.20 0.18
N THR A 82 3.34 -15.95 0.68
CA THR A 82 3.57 -14.94 1.70
C THR A 82 4.25 -13.72 1.09
N LEU A 83 3.98 -12.55 1.67
CA LEU A 83 4.47 -11.27 1.22
C LEU A 83 5.11 -10.54 2.39
N ARG A 84 6.30 -10.01 2.17
CA ARG A 84 6.94 -9.09 3.11
C ARG A 84 7.00 -7.73 2.44
N VAL A 85 6.58 -6.69 3.16
CA VAL A 85 6.60 -5.31 2.66
C VAL A 85 7.48 -4.49 3.59
N ALA A 86 8.52 -3.88 3.02
CA ALA A 86 9.25 -2.80 3.68
C ALA A 86 8.50 -1.52 3.33
N LEU A 87 7.87 -0.91 4.32
CA LEU A 87 6.98 0.23 4.10
C LEU A 87 7.69 1.52 4.46
N TYR A 88 7.59 2.48 3.55
CA TYR A 88 8.06 3.85 3.73
C TYR A 88 6.87 4.78 3.65
N ARG A 89 7.06 6.04 4.05
CA ARG A 89 6.08 7.10 3.81
C ARG A 89 6.79 8.28 3.19
N GLY A 90 6.05 9.10 2.44
CA GLY A 90 6.64 10.25 1.79
C GLY A 90 5.58 11.12 1.15
N ASN A 91 6.04 12.22 0.58
CA ASN A 91 5.19 13.19 -0.10
C ASN A 91 5.31 12.99 -1.61
N LEU A 92 4.18 12.89 -2.29
CA LEU A 92 4.16 12.73 -3.73
C LEU A 92 4.06 14.10 -4.38
N VAL A 93 4.96 14.37 -5.34
CA VAL A 93 4.93 15.58 -6.16
C VAL A 93 4.49 15.16 -7.56
N GLY A 94 3.48 15.84 -8.08
CA GLY A 94 2.87 15.50 -9.36
C GLY A 94 1.52 14.83 -9.17
N THR A 95 0.79 14.66 -10.27
CA THR A 95 -0.52 14.05 -10.26
C THR A 95 -0.38 12.58 -10.63
N PRO A 96 -0.76 11.65 -9.74
CA PRO A 96 -0.67 10.24 -10.08
C PRO A 96 -1.67 9.87 -11.17
N THR A 97 -1.17 9.20 -12.21
CA THR A 97 -1.96 8.76 -13.35
C THR A 97 -1.71 7.27 -13.54
N PRO A 98 -2.74 6.44 -13.55
CA PRO A 98 -2.54 4.99 -13.70
C PRO A 98 -1.78 4.68 -14.97
N ALA A 99 -0.78 3.80 -14.85
CA ALA A 99 0.04 3.38 -15.98
C ALA A 99 0.46 1.94 -15.76
N SER A 100 0.96 1.29 -16.83
CA SER A 100 1.43 -0.07 -16.79
C SER A 100 0.32 -1.01 -16.33
N GLU A 101 0.56 -1.81 -15.31
CA GLU A 101 -0.45 -2.75 -14.81
C GLU A 101 -1.48 -2.10 -13.90
N ILE A 102 -1.30 -0.84 -13.53
CA ILE A 102 -2.23 -0.12 -12.65
C ILE A 102 -3.39 0.42 -13.48
N THR A 103 -4.61 0.05 -13.10
CA THR A 103 -5.81 0.46 -13.81
C THR A 103 -6.57 1.58 -13.13
N GLU A 104 -6.32 1.78 -11.83
CA GLU A 104 -7.07 2.77 -11.07
C GLU A 104 -6.22 3.26 -9.89
N VAL A 105 -6.31 4.56 -9.63
CA VAL A 105 -5.75 5.20 -8.43
C VAL A 105 -6.92 5.58 -7.54
N VAL A 106 -6.87 5.17 -6.27
CA VAL A 106 -7.94 5.39 -5.31
C VAL A 106 -7.39 6.12 -4.09
N TRP A 107 -8.04 7.21 -3.71
CA TRP A 107 -7.73 7.91 -2.46
C TRP A 107 -8.66 7.35 -1.38
N PHE A 108 -8.12 6.40 -0.63
CA PHE A 108 -8.87 5.62 0.35
C PHE A 108 -8.95 6.37 1.68
N GLY A 109 -10.15 6.60 2.17
CA GLY A 109 -10.38 7.35 3.41
C GLY A 109 -10.97 6.51 4.52
N PRO A 110 -11.19 7.11 5.70
CA PRO A 110 -11.68 6.37 6.85
C PRO A 110 -13.09 5.82 6.69
N ASP A 111 -13.85 6.34 5.74
CA ASP A 111 -15.20 5.87 5.45
C ASP A 111 -15.26 4.96 4.22
N SER A 112 -14.11 4.63 3.64
CA SER A 112 -14.05 3.71 2.50
C SER A 112 -14.22 2.27 2.98
N ASP A 113 -14.57 1.38 2.04
CA ASP A 113 -14.87 -0.01 2.36
C ASP A 113 -13.60 -0.82 2.63
N VAL A 114 -13.42 -1.25 3.87
CA VAL A 114 -12.22 -2.01 4.26
C VAL A 114 -12.16 -3.37 3.59
N ALA A 115 -13.26 -3.86 3.03
CA ALA A 115 -13.25 -5.12 2.27
C ALA A 115 -12.40 -5.02 1.01
N GLU A 116 -12.09 -3.81 0.55
CA GLU A 116 -11.21 -3.58 -0.59
C GLU A 116 -9.73 -3.74 -0.27
N LEU A 117 -9.38 -3.88 1.00
CA LEU A 117 -7.99 -3.90 1.44
C LEU A 117 -7.42 -5.32 1.45
N THR A 118 -6.10 -5.43 1.24
CA THR A 118 -5.42 -6.73 1.26
C THR A 118 -5.26 -7.25 2.69
N PRO A 119 -5.04 -8.56 2.85
CA PRO A 119 -4.82 -9.13 4.18
C PRO A 119 -3.68 -8.48 4.94
N ILE A 120 -2.54 -8.25 4.28
CA ILE A 120 -1.39 -7.65 4.97
C ILE A 120 -1.73 -6.25 5.46
N PHE A 121 -2.50 -5.49 4.69
CA PHE A 121 -2.89 -4.15 5.10
C PHE A 121 -3.83 -4.20 6.31
N ILE A 122 -4.89 -5.01 6.24
CA ILE A 122 -5.87 -5.10 7.32
C ILE A 122 -5.26 -5.67 8.59
N ASN A 123 -4.46 -6.73 8.46
CA ASN A 123 -4.01 -7.49 9.63
C ASN A 123 -2.75 -6.93 10.26
N ARG A 124 -1.89 -6.30 9.49
CA ARG A 124 -0.56 -5.90 9.97
C ARG A 124 -0.32 -4.41 9.88
N ILE A 125 -0.53 -3.82 8.69
CA ILE A 125 -0.12 -2.44 8.45
C ILE A 125 -1.08 -1.46 9.11
N LEU A 126 -2.37 -1.58 8.84
CA LEU A 126 -3.37 -0.64 9.34
C LEU A 126 -3.40 -0.56 10.85
N PRO A 127 -3.42 -1.68 11.60
CA PRO A 127 -3.41 -1.58 13.06
C PRO A 127 -2.18 -0.85 13.62
N ASP A 128 -1.02 -1.08 13.01
CA ASP A 128 0.21 -0.43 13.45
C ASP A 128 0.18 1.07 13.15
N LEU A 129 -0.27 1.45 11.95
CA LEU A 129 -0.37 2.86 11.59
C LEU A 129 -1.33 3.61 12.50
N LEU A 130 -2.45 2.99 12.84
CA LEU A 130 -3.43 3.60 13.73
C LEU A 130 -2.88 3.75 15.14
N SER A 131 -2.23 2.73 15.67
CA SER A 131 -1.68 2.77 17.03
C SER A 131 -0.56 3.80 17.15
N ARG A 132 0.18 4.04 16.08
CA ARG A 132 1.27 5.01 16.07
C ARG A 132 0.82 6.42 15.66
N GLY A 133 -0.46 6.60 15.33
CA GLY A 133 -0.98 7.90 14.94
C GLY A 133 -0.50 8.37 13.57
N ILE A 134 0.00 7.46 12.74
CA ILE A 134 0.48 7.81 11.39
C ILE A 134 -0.71 8.10 10.47
N LEU A 135 -1.78 7.29 10.57
CA LEU A 135 -3.04 7.58 9.88
C LEU A 135 -3.93 8.39 10.81
N PRO A 136 -4.51 9.51 10.34
CA PRO A 136 -5.37 10.35 11.16
C PRO A 136 -6.80 9.82 11.22
N TRP A 137 -6.96 8.51 11.29
CA TRP A 137 -8.27 7.89 11.33
C TRP A 137 -8.60 7.48 12.76
N SER A 138 -9.87 7.67 13.16
CA SER A 138 -10.35 7.23 14.45
C SER A 138 -11.15 5.95 14.26
N ALA A 139 -10.96 4.99 15.16
CA ALA A 139 -11.72 3.74 15.12
C ALA A 139 -13.23 4.00 15.17
N ARG A 140 -13.66 5.08 15.83
CA ARG A 140 -15.08 5.42 15.92
C ARG A 140 -15.66 5.92 14.61
N ARG A 141 -14.81 6.30 13.66
CA ARG A 141 -15.26 6.79 12.35
C ARG A 141 -15.45 5.66 11.35
N ALA A 142 -15.08 4.45 11.70
CA ALA A 142 -15.19 3.32 10.82
C ALA A 142 -16.61 2.74 10.92
N PRO A 143 -17.50 3.03 9.97
CA PRO A 143 -18.89 2.61 10.10
C PRO A 143 -19.13 1.16 9.71
N GLY A 144 -18.29 0.61 8.90
CA GLY A 144 -18.47 -0.73 8.38
C GLY A 144 -17.95 -1.82 9.31
N PRO A 145 -17.29 -2.81 8.75
CA PRO A 145 -16.66 -3.85 9.57
C PRO A 145 -15.81 -3.20 10.63
N ARG A 146 -15.83 -3.73 11.78
CA ARG A 146 -15.23 -3.08 12.94
C ARG A 146 -13.77 -3.48 13.10
N TRP A 147 -12.97 -3.25 12.06
CA TRP A 147 -11.56 -3.59 12.13
C TRP A 147 -10.85 -2.89 13.28
N GLY A 148 -11.37 -1.76 13.76
CA GLY A 148 -10.81 -1.04 14.88
C GLY A 148 -11.49 -1.32 16.21
N GLU A 149 -12.42 -2.25 16.27
CA GLU A 149 -13.23 -2.49 17.46
C GLU A 149 -13.01 -3.85 18.10
N ARG A 150 -12.03 -4.57 17.72
CA ARG A 150 -11.83 -5.89 18.32
C ARG A 150 -11.17 -5.80 19.64
#